data_14b9da97562a5bc25075db63c7083201
#
_entry.id   14b9da97562a5bc25075db63c7083201
#
_cell.length_a   1.000
_cell.length_b   1.000
_cell.length_c   1.000
_cell.angle_alpha   90.00
_cell.angle_beta   90.00
_cell.angle_gamma   90.00
#
_symmetry.space_group_name_H-M   'P 1'
#
loop_
_entity.id
_entity.type
_entity.pdbx_description
1 polymer ?
#
loop_
_entity_poly.entity_id
_entity_poly.type
_entity_poly.pdbx_seq_one_letter_code
_entity_poly.pdbx_strand_id
1 'polypeptide(L)'
;MGVVAQNGGGSDKLPGETCMEERPGLNGLGRALMAVGALSPDWVSAYLAVPRSAVLPDLIWPFDMAAGRSVPVSRTESPEVWREYADADVPVVTQWDDGKRSGAEPGEVPTSSASMPSVVFRMLQDVDLHPGHTVLEIGAATLWNALLMAHRAGPGNVTTMEVDGALAAAARATAARFGDSVRVLHGDGSRGHPEGAPYDRIMATCGVRSVPFAWVEQCRPGGVIVAPWGTHYSHGDAVARLVVAPDGKSAAGRFTGPVEFMKLRSQRPAAVEHSAYVTGSVADGEESSTTLTEAEFLGERFGPERFVLGLRVPRCLHVVADKGDGARAVWFYGLRDGVGDEVSVGLSDGARDASWACVLFRDGGTARVWQSGPRRLWDEVEDAFHWWDGRGRPEHTRFGLTVTAEGERVWLDDPADSWALTGP
;
A
#
# COMPACT_ATOMS: atom_id res chain seq x y z
N MET A 1 10.56 70.69 -33.83
CA MET A 1 11.13 70.85 -32.45
C MET A 1 10.24 70.04 -31.53
N GLY A 2 10.72 68.94 -31.05
CA GLY A 2 9.97 68.03 -30.15
C GLY A 2 10.93 66.99 -29.63
N VAL A 3 11.29 67.10 -28.36
CA VAL A 3 12.24 66.28 -27.63
C VAL A 3 11.59 64.94 -27.30
N VAL A 4 12.29 63.85 -27.65
CA VAL A 4 11.95 62.48 -27.28
C VAL A 4 12.56 62.19 -25.92
N ALA A 5 11.75 61.79 -24.92
CA ALA A 5 12.20 61.26 -23.65
C ALA A 5 12.23 59.72 -23.74
N GLN A 6 13.38 59.13 -23.52
CA GLN A 6 13.57 57.70 -23.29
C GLN A 6 13.19 57.39 -21.84
N ASN A 7 12.26 56.43 -21.64
CA ASN A 7 12.05 55.78 -20.35
C ASN A 7 12.60 54.33 -20.42
N GLY A 8 13.67 54.09 -19.71
CA GLY A 8 14.22 52.77 -19.45
C GLY A 8 13.37 52.06 -18.38
N GLY A 9 12.68 51.00 -18.79
CA GLY A 9 12.01 50.07 -17.87
C GLY A 9 12.97 48.98 -17.47
N GLY A 10 13.56 49.08 -16.27
CA GLY A 10 14.24 47.96 -15.63
C GLY A 10 13.22 46.93 -15.18
N SER A 11 13.31 45.73 -15.72
CA SER A 11 12.58 44.58 -15.19
C SER A 11 13.29 44.05 -13.97
N ASP A 12 12.74 44.33 -12.79
CA ASP A 12 13.09 43.62 -11.54
C ASP A 12 12.67 42.15 -11.66
N LYS A 13 13.65 41.29 -11.93
CA LYS A 13 13.47 39.83 -11.73
C LYS A 13 13.48 39.54 -10.24
N LEU A 14 12.38 39.00 -9.73
CA LEU A 14 12.31 38.42 -8.41
C LEU A 14 13.36 37.29 -8.28
N PRO A 15 14.13 37.22 -7.20
CA PRO A 15 15.05 36.12 -6.95
C PRO A 15 14.27 34.92 -6.45
N GLY A 16 14.10 33.88 -7.25
CA GLY A 16 13.44 32.63 -6.81
C GLY A 16 13.06 31.64 -7.89
N GLU A 17 13.21 31.92 -9.16
CA GLU A 17 13.11 30.88 -10.19
C GLU A 17 14.45 30.14 -10.30
N THR A 18 14.61 29.10 -9.47
CA THR A 18 15.65 28.09 -9.68
C THR A 18 15.33 27.41 -11.00
N CYS A 19 16.07 27.78 -12.03
CA CYS A 19 16.11 27.09 -13.31
C CYS A 19 16.34 25.60 -13.03
N MET A 20 15.32 24.74 -13.25
CA MET A 20 15.52 23.30 -13.24
C MET A 20 16.47 22.99 -14.37
N GLU A 21 17.78 22.81 -14.04
CA GLU A 21 18.76 22.32 -14.98
C GLU A 21 18.24 21.02 -15.58
N GLU A 22 17.99 21.02 -16.90
CA GLU A 22 17.67 19.80 -17.65
C GLU A 22 18.84 18.82 -17.44
N ARG A 23 18.64 17.84 -16.58
CA ARG A 23 19.63 16.76 -16.41
C ARG A 23 19.61 15.89 -17.66
N PRO A 24 20.70 15.83 -18.44
CA PRO A 24 20.76 15.03 -19.66
C PRO A 24 20.50 13.56 -19.33
N GLY A 25 19.60 12.91 -20.09
CA GLY A 25 19.33 11.48 -20.00
C GLY A 25 18.01 11.07 -19.34
N LEU A 26 17.31 11.95 -18.59
CA LEU A 26 16.00 11.62 -18.07
C LEU A 26 14.92 11.59 -19.17
N ASN A 27 14.13 10.49 -19.21
CA ASN A 27 12.92 10.41 -20.04
C ASN A 27 11.77 11.25 -19.45
N GLY A 28 10.60 11.24 -20.10
CA GLY A 28 9.41 11.98 -19.66
C GLY A 28 8.98 11.61 -18.24
N LEU A 29 8.98 10.32 -17.91
CA LEU A 29 8.66 9.81 -16.57
C LEU A 29 9.64 10.35 -15.52
N GLY A 30 10.94 10.24 -15.75
CA GLY A 30 11.94 10.71 -14.79
C GLY A 30 11.82 12.21 -14.47
N ARG A 31 11.54 13.02 -15.49
CA ARG A 31 11.27 14.46 -15.29
C ARG A 31 9.98 14.71 -14.49
N ALA A 32 8.92 14.00 -14.80
CA ALA A 32 7.65 14.11 -14.06
C ALA A 32 7.82 13.70 -12.59
N LEU A 33 8.51 12.60 -12.31
CA LEU A 33 8.79 12.13 -10.95
C LEU A 33 9.64 13.13 -10.14
N MET A 34 10.60 13.78 -10.77
CA MET A 34 11.37 14.85 -10.12
C MET A 34 10.50 16.08 -9.85
N ALA A 35 9.65 16.47 -10.79
CA ALA A 35 8.79 17.64 -10.64
C ALA A 35 7.80 17.52 -9.46
N VAL A 36 7.32 16.30 -9.17
CA VAL A 36 6.44 16.03 -8.01
C VAL A 36 7.23 15.62 -6.75
N GLY A 37 8.57 15.69 -6.77
CA GLY A 37 9.42 15.35 -5.63
C GLY A 37 9.49 13.85 -5.29
N ALA A 38 8.94 12.98 -6.13
CA ALA A 38 9.00 11.53 -5.92
C ALA A 38 10.42 10.99 -6.19
N LEU A 39 11.05 11.37 -7.30
CA LEU A 39 12.43 11.01 -7.60
C LEU A 39 13.38 12.07 -7.05
N SER A 40 14.05 11.80 -5.94
CA SER A 40 15.08 12.68 -5.40
C SER A 40 16.39 12.59 -6.21
N PRO A 41 17.25 13.62 -6.17
CA PRO A 41 18.56 13.62 -6.85
C PRO A 41 19.41 12.38 -6.56
N ASP A 42 19.33 11.86 -5.36
CA ASP A 42 20.10 10.69 -4.91
C ASP A 42 19.73 9.39 -5.60
N TRP A 43 18.54 9.29 -6.14
CA TRP A 43 18.02 8.10 -6.82
C TRP A 43 18.10 8.20 -8.36
N VAL A 44 18.47 9.35 -8.91
CA VAL A 44 18.55 9.56 -10.38
C VAL A 44 19.51 8.56 -11.03
N SER A 45 20.68 8.31 -10.42
CA SER A 45 21.65 7.35 -10.96
C SER A 45 21.07 5.93 -11.04
N ALA A 46 20.38 5.49 -9.99
CA ALA A 46 19.71 4.19 -9.97
C ALA A 46 18.56 4.11 -11.00
N TYR A 47 17.76 5.17 -11.11
CA TYR A 47 16.67 5.26 -12.09
C TYR A 47 17.18 5.09 -13.53
N LEU A 48 18.31 5.75 -13.87
CA LEU A 48 18.90 5.66 -15.20
C LEU A 48 19.56 4.29 -15.47
N ALA A 49 20.18 3.70 -14.44
CA ALA A 49 20.86 2.41 -14.56
C ALA A 49 19.91 1.21 -14.66
N VAL A 50 18.69 1.31 -14.10
CA VAL A 50 17.71 0.23 -14.05
C VAL A 50 16.38 0.67 -14.67
N PRO A 51 16.27 0.72 -16.02
CA PRO A 51 15.04 1.06 -16.69
C PRO A 51 13.93 0.05 -16.34
N ARG A 52 12.75 0.53 -15.95
CA ARG A 52 11.61 -0.32 -15.60
C ARG A 52 11.24 -1.29 -16.73
N SER A 53 11.31 -0.84 -17.97
CA SER A 53 11.08 -1.65 -19.18
C SER A 53 12.03 -2.85 -19.32
N ALA A 54 13.21 -2.82 -18.70
CA ALA A 54 14.15 -3.95 -18.75
C ALA A 54 13.76 -5.13 -17.86
N VAL A 55 12.84 -4.94 -16.92
CA VAL A 55 12.43 -5.95 -15.93
C VAL A 55 10.95 -6.37 -16.05
N LEU A 56 10.15 -5.66 -16.84
CA LEU A 56 8.76 -6.03 -17.09
C LEU A 56 8.66 -7.23 -18.02
N PRO A 57 7.70 -8.18 -17.80
CA PRO A 57 7.43 -9.29 -18.71
C PRO A 57 6.80 -8.82 -20.03
N ASP A 58 6.72 -9.70 -21.01
CA ASP A 58 6.15 -9.38 -22.32
C ASP A 58 4.65 -9.09 -22.26
N LEU A 59 3.90 -9.81 -21.45
CA LEU A 59 2.49 -9.54 -21.18
C LEU A 59 2.35 -8.83 -19.84
N ILE A 60 1.70 -7.67 -19.86
CA ILE A 60 1.45 -6.82 -18.70
C ILE A 60 0.00 -6.37 -18.67
N TRP A 61 -0.49 -5.99 -17.48
CA TRP A 61 -1.81 -5.44 -17.27
C TRP A 61 -1.71 -4.10 -16.52
N PRO A 62 -1.33 -3.01 -17.24
CA PRO A 62 -1.32 -1.68 -16.64
C PRO A 62 -2.72 -1.26 -16.22
N PHE A 63 -2.82 -0.44 -15.17
CA PHE A 63 -4.08 0.15 -14.77
C PHE A 63 -4.40 1.32 -15.70
N ASP A 64 -5.45 1.17 -16.49
CA ASP A 64 -5.98 2.22 -17.35
C ASP A 64 -6.91 3.12 -16.53
N MET A 65 -6.48 4.37 -16.33
CA MET A 65 -7.23 5.36 -15.53
C MET A 65 -8.57 5.73 -16.18
N ALA A 66 -8.66 5.70 -17.52
CA ALA A 66 -9.89 6.03 -18.25
C ALA A 66 -10.90 4.88 -18.19
N ALA A 67 -10.41 3.64 -18.30
CA ALA A 67 -11.24 2.44 -18.19
C ALA A 67 -11.54 2.05 -16.73
N GLY A 68 -10.82 2.58 -15.76
CA GLY A 68 -10.93 2.24 -14.33
C GLY A 68 -10.54 0.78 -14.01
N ARG A 69 -9.77 0.13 -14.87
CA ARG A 69 -9.40 -1.28 -14.76
C ARG A 69 -8.04 -1.57 -15.40
N SER A 70 -7.46 -2.72 -15.05
CA SER A 70 -6.29 -3.23 -15.73
C SER A 70 -6.64 -3.80 -17.12
N VAL A 71 -5.83 -3.49 -18.12
CA VAL A 71 -6.00 -3.93 -19.51
C VAL A 71 -4.79 -4.72 -19.98
N PRO A 72 -4.94 -5.82 -20.75
CA PRO A 72 -3.81 -6.59 -21.25
C PRO A 72 -3.06 -5.82 -22.33
N VAL A 73 -1.74 -5.79 -22.26
CA VAL A 73 -0.84 -5.20 -23.25
C VAL A 73 0.35 -6.14 -23.46
N SER A 74 0.50 -6.61 -24.72
CA SER A 74 1.58 -7.52 -25.12
C SER A 74 2.70 -6.74 -25.82
N ARG A 75 3.95 -6.97 -25.41
CA ARG A 75 5.12 -6.37 -26.05
C ARG A 75 5.27 -6.80 -27.52
N THR A 76 4.88 -8.05 -27.83
CA THR A 76 4.99 -8.60 -29.20
C THR A 76 3.89 -8.07 -30.12
N GLU A 77 2.69 -7.84 -29.60
CA GLU A 77 1.54 -7.37 -30.38
C GLU A 77 1.48 -5.84 -30.50
N SER A 78 1.85 -5.14 -29.44
CA SER A 78 1.76 -3.68 -29.33
C SER A 78 2.98 -3.09 -28.64
N PRO A 79 4.19 -3.16 -29.23
CA PRO A 79 5.44 -2.79 -28.57
C PRO A 79 5.52 -1.31 -28.18
N GLU A 80 4.84 -0.43 -28.91
CA GLU A 80 4.80 1.00 -28.61
C GLU A 80 3.94 1.28 -27.38
N VAL A 81 2.71 0.76 -27.35
CA VAL A 81 1.78 0.89 -26.22
C VAL A 81 2.38 0.25 -24.96
N TRP A 82 3.03 -0.92 -25.12
CA TRP A 82 3.72 -1.57 -24.00
C TRP A 82 4.81 -0.67 -23.42
N ARG A 83 5.58 0.01 -24.27
CA ARG A 83 6.65 0.92 -23.83
C ARG A 83 6.09 2.17 -23.17
N GLU A 84 4.99 2.71 -23.69
CA GLU A 84 4.28 3.84 -23.07
C GLU A 84 3.90 3.51 -21.62
N TYR A 85 3.29 2.35 -21.36
CA TYR A 85 2.94 1.93 -20.01
C TYR A 85 4.16 1.57 -19.14
N ALA A 86 5.22 1.03 -19.72
CA ALA A 86 6.46 0.78 -19.00
C ALA A 86 7.09 2.09 -18.47
N ASP A 87 6.92 3.19 -19.21
CA ASP A 87 7.41 4.53 -18.89
C ASP A 87 6.32 5.45 -18.32
N ALA A 88 5.17 4.91 -17.88
CA ALA A 88 4.10 5.66 -17.23
C ALA A 88 4.15 5.53 -15.70
N ASP A 89 3.67 6.57 -15.00
CA ASP A 89 3.50 6.55 -13.54
C ASP A 89 2.19 5.86 -13.14
N VAL A 90 2.09 4.57 -13.49
CA VAL A 90 0.95 3.71 -13.19
C VAL A 90 1.41 2.35 -12.65
N PRO A 91 0.62 1.69 -11.80
CA PRO A 91 0.90 0.31 -11.40
C PRO A 91 0.63 -0.63 -12.58
N VAL A 92 1.46 -1.66 -12.71
CA VAL A 92 1.37 -2.66 -13.77
C VAL A 92 1.28 -4.04 -13.14
N VAL A 93 0.12 -4.69 -13.24
CA VAL A 93 -0.05 -6.08 -12.79
C VAL A 93 0.75 -6.99 -13.71
N THR A 94 1.41 -7.99 -13.15
CA THR A 94 2.27 -8.94 -13.86
C THR A 94 1.89 -10.40 -13.61
N GLN A 95 1.01 -10.67 -12.64
CA GLN A 95 0.48 -11.99 -12.34
C GLN A 95 -0.92 -11.88 -11.73
N TRP A 96 -1.79 -12.81 -12.07
CA TRP A 96 -3.13 -13.00 -11.55
C TRP A 96 -3.28 -14.38 -10.89
N ASP A 97 -4.13 -14.47 -9.86
CA ASP A 97 -4.61 -15.72 -9.25
C ASP A 97 -3.46 -16.69 -8.86
N ASP A 98 -2.38 -16.14 -8.28
CA ASP A 98 -1.16 -16.86 -7.87
C ASP A 98 -0.53 -17.67 -9.03
N GLY A 99 -0.60 -17.13 -10.26
CA GLY A 99 -0.06 -17.77 -11.44
C GLY A 99 -0.88 -18.97 -11.98
N LYS A 100 -2.05 -19.22 -11.42
CA LYS A 100 -2.94 -20.30 -11.87
C LYS A 100 -3.65 -19.98 -13.19
N ARG A 101 -3.72 -18.70 -13.53
CA ARG A 101 -4.34 -18.24 -14.77
C ARG A 101 -3.29 -18.04 -15.87
N SER A 102 -3.62 -18.51 -17.07
CA SER A 102 -2.84 -18.31 -18.29
C SER A 102 -3.63 -17.49 -19.31
N GLY A 103 -2.91 -16.79 -20.23
CA GLY A 103 -3.52 -15.98 -21.27
C GLY A 103 -3.61 -14.50 -20.96
N ALA A 104 -4.21 -13.74 -21.87
CA ALA A 104 -4.23 -12.28 -21.80
C ALA A 104 -5.36 -11.71 -20.93
N GLU A 105 -6.44 -12.47 -20.71
CA GLU A 105 -7.56 -11.99 -19.90
C GLU A 105 -7.15 -11.81 -18.43
N PRO A 106 -7.50 -10.69 -17.78
CA PRO A 106 -7.28 -10.50 -16.35
C PRO A 106 -7.90 -11.62 -15.51
N GLY A 107 -7.26 -11.96 -14.41
CA GLY A 107 -7.83 -12.84 -13.38
C GLY A 107 -8.76 -12.12 -12.42
N GLU A 108 -9.14 -12.82 -11.36
CA GLU A 108 -9.98 -12.26 -10.30
C GLU A 108 -9.14 -11.48 -9.28
N VAL A 109 -7.99 -12.02 -8.91
CA VAL A 109 -7.12 -11.45 -7.88
C VAL A 109 -5.74 -11.12 -8.46
N PRO A 110 -5.31 -9.85 -8.49
CA PRO A 110 -3.94 -9.50 -8.86
C PRO A 110 -2.98 -9.98 -7.75
N THR A 111 -1.92 -10.69 -8.13
CA THR A 111 -1.01 -11.35 -7.18
C THR A 111 0.45 -10.97 -7.32
N SER A 112 0.83 -10.30 -8.42
CA SER A 112 2.12 -9.62 -8.57
C SER A 112 1.97 -8.38 -9.44
N SER A 113 2.78 -7.36 -9.16
CA SER A 113 2.83 -6.14 -9.96
C SER A 113 4.21 -5.49 -9.92
N ALA A 114 4.51 -4.68 -10.95
CA ALA A 114 5.47 -3.60 -10.83
C ALA A 114 4.72 -2.37 -10.32
N SER A 115 5.04 -1.95 -9.11
CA SER A 115 4.37 -0.83 -8.44
C SER A 115 4.52 0.50 -9.22
N MET A 116 3.64 1.43 -8.94
CA MET A 116 3.67 2.79 -9.49
C MET A 116 4.99 3.47 -9.18
N PRO A 117 5.73 3.99 -10.15
CA PRO A 117 7.06 4.57 -9.95
C PRO A 117 7.15 5.65 -8.88
N SER A 118 6.18 6.57 -8.81
CA SER A 118 6.16 7.61 -7.78
C SER A 118 6.05 7.04 -6.36
N VAL A 119 5.29 5.96 -6.18
CA VAL A 119 5.18 5.26 -4.88
C VAL A 119 6.49 4.56 -4.53
N VAL A 120 7.11 3.86 -5.50
CA VAL A 120 8.41 3.19 -5.30
C VAL A 120 9.46 4.18 -4.82
N PHE A 121 9.62 5.32 -5.51
CA PHE A 121 10.66 6.29 -5.15
C PHE A 121 10.38 7.03 -3.83
N ARG A 122 9.11 7.28 -3.46
CA ARG A 122 8.76 7.80 -2.13
C ARG A 122 9.13 6.80 -1.03
N MET A 123 8.81 5.52 -1.20
CA MET A 123 9.20 4.49 -0.25
C MET A 123 10.71 4.29 -0.18
N LEU A 124 11.44 4.43 -1.30
CA LEU A 124 12.91 4.42 -1.31
C LEU A 124 13.52 5.62 -0.58
N GLN A 125 12.85 6.77 -0.56
CA GLN A 125 13.25 7.91 0.29
C GLN A 125 13.01 7.59 1.77
N ASP A 126 11.86 6.99 2.11
CA ASP A 126 11.52 6.61 3.49
C ASP A 126 12.50 5.58 4.06
N VAL A 127 13.02 4.66 3.25
CA VAL A 127 13.98 3.66 3.70
C VAL A 127 15.35 4.25 4.04
N ASP A 128 15.66 5.46 3.56
CA ASP A 128 16.91 6.18 3.87
C ASP A 128 18.16 5.33 3.64
N LEU A 129 18.27 4.78 2.42
CA LEU A 129 19.31 3.83 2.05
C LEU A 129 20.62 4.55 1.67
N HIS A 130 21.73 4.07 2.23
CA HIS A 130 23.09 4.56 1.95
C HIS A 130 23.99 3.47 1.38
N PRO A 131 25.08 3.85 0.68
CA PRO A 131 26.08 2.90 0.22
C PRO A 131 26.63 2.05 1.38
N GLY A 132 26.75 0.74 1.16
CA GLY A 132 27.23 -0.22 2.15
C GLY A 132 26.17 -0.74 3.11
N HIS A 133 24.95 -0.21 3.11
CA HIS A 133 23.86 -0.77 3.92
C HIS A 133 23.46 -2.16 3.40
N THR A 134 23.22 -3.09 4.33
CA THR A 134 22.61 -4.39 4.06
C THR A 134 21.08 -4.28 4.09
N VAL A 135 20.42 -4.85 3.10
CA VAL A 135 18.96 -4.71 2.90
C VAL A 135 18.30 -6.08 2.77
N LEU A 136 17.18 -6.24 3.46
CA LEU A 136 16.21 -7.29 3.19
C LEU A 136 14.97 -6.69 2.54
N GLU A 137 14.64 -7.15 1.34
CA GLU A 137 13.37 -6.84 0.68
C GLU A 137 12.40 -8.00 0.80
N ILE A 138 11.11 -7.71 1.02
CA ILE A 138 10.03 -8.70 1.05
C ILE A 138 9.11 -8.45 -0.15
N GLY A 139 9.13 -9.37 -1.12
CA GLY A 139 8.42 -9.29 -2.39
C GLY A 139 9.31 -8.86 -3.54
N ALA A 140 9.88 -9.84 -4.27
CA ALA A 140 10.79 -9.57 -5.41
C ALA A 140 10.03 -9.12 -6.67
N ALA A 141 8.88 -9.74 -6.94
CA ALA A 141 8.06 -9.52 -8.14
C ALA A 141 8.93 -9.44 -9.41
N THR A 142 8.99 -8.26 -10.08
CA THR A 142 9.82 -8.02 -11.27
C THR A 142 11.29 -7.75 -10.96
N LEU A 143 11.68 -7.68 -9.70
CA LEU A 143 13.01 -7.32 -9.19
C LEU A 143 13.40 -5.83 -9.34
N TRP A 144 12.54 -4.98 -9.88
CA TRP A 144 12.88 -3.57 -10.14
C TRP A 144 13.36 -2.84 -8.90
N ASN A 145 12.60 -2.92 -7.81
CA ASN A 145 12.90 -2.22 -6.56
C ASN A 145 14.22 -2.71 -5.94
N ALA A 146 14.44 -4.04 -5.89
CA ALA A 146 15.69 -4.62 -5.39
C ALA A 146 16.92 -4.17 -6.19
N LEU A 147 16.81 -4.08 -7.53
CA LEU A 147 17.90 -3.60 -8.39
C LEU A 147 18.20 -2.11 -8.17
N LEU A 148 17.17 -1.27 -7.98
CA LEU A 148 17.36 0.14 -7.62
C LEU A 148 18.11 0.25 -6.29
N MET A 149 17.73 -0.54 -5.28
CA MET A 149 18.41 -0.58 -3.98
C MET A 149 19.83 -1.11 -4.11
N ALA A 150 20.07 -2.16 -4.90
CA ALA A 150 21.42 -2.70 -5.12
C ALA A 150 22.34 -1.71 -5.82
N HIS A 151 21.84 -0.91 -6.76
CA HIS A 151 22.60 0.15 -7.39
C HIS A 151 23.09 1.20 -6.36
N ARG A 152 22.25 1.52 -5.35
CA ARG A 152 22.59 2.50 -4.33
C ARG A 152 23.41 1.93 -3.18
N ALA A 153 23.05 0.76 -2.66
CA ALA A 153 23.72 0.12 -1.54
C ALA A 153 25.06 -0.53 -1.92
N GLY A 154 25.21 -0.88 -3.18
CA GLY A 154 26.32 -1.66 -3.71
C GLY A 154 25.92 -3.13 -3.98
N PRO A 155 26.58 -3.78 -4.95
CA PRO A 155 26.25 -5.14 -5.36
C PRO A 155 26.44 -6.13 -4.21
N GLY A 156 25.51 -7.10 -4.09
CA GLY A 156 25.55 -8.15 -3.05
C GLY A 156 25.00 -7.71 -1.68
N ASN A 157 24.68 -6.44 -1.49
CA ASN A 157 24.14 -5.92 -0.24
C ASN A 157 22.61 -6.06 -0.12
N VAL A 158 21.92 -6.44 -1.18
CA VAL A 158 20.45 -6.60 -1.20
C VAL A 158 20.09 -8.07 -1.32
N THR A 159 19.31 -8.55 -0.35
CA THR A 159 18.62 -9.84 -0.41
C THR A 159 17.14 -9.59 -0.56
N THR A 160 16.47 -10.25 -1.51
CA THR A 160 15.03 -10.18 -1.69
C THR A 160 14.39 -11.55 -1.53
N MET A 161 13.21 -11.60 -0.92
CA MET A 161 12.43 -12.81 -0.71
C MET A 161 11.17 -12.81 -1.56
N GLU A 162 10.88 -13.94 -2.21
CA GLU A 162 9.67 -14.14 -3.02
C GLU A 162 9.01 -15.46 -2.64
N VAL A 163 7.72 -15.41 -2.30
CA VAL A 163 6.95 -16.59 -1.89
C VAL A 163 6.51 -17.44 -3.08
N ASP A 164 6.40 -16.84 -4.26
CA ASP A 164 6.05 -17.55 -5.49
C ASP A 164 7.30 -18.12 -6.17
N GLY A 165 7.33 -19.44 -6.33
CA GLY A 165 8.51 -20.13 -6.90
C GLY A 165 8.80 -19.74 -8.35
N ALA A 166 7.77 -19.46 -9.16
CA ALA A 166 7.94 -19.06 -10.55
C ALA A 166 8.47 -17.63 -10.65
N LEU A 167 7.93 -16.71 -9.85
CA LEU A 167 8.42 -15.34 -9.77
C LEU A 167 9.84 -15.30 -9.19
N ALA A 168 10.16 -16.10 -8.17
CA ALA A 168 11.52 -16.21 -7.64
C ALA A 168 12.52 -16.70 -8.70
N ALA A 169 12.14 -17.66 -9.53
CA ALA A 169 12.97 -18.13 -10.65
C ALA A 169 13.17 -17.04 -11.71
N ALA A 170 12.11 -16.33 -12.09
CA ALA A 170 12.17 -15.20 -13.02
C ALA A 170 13.02 -14.05 -12.48
N ALA A 171 12.89 -13.74 -11.19
CA ALA A 171 13.70 -12.72 -10.51
C ALA A 171 15.20 -13.10 -10.51
N ARG A 172 15.57 -14.37 -10.26
CA ARG A 172 16.96 -14.86 -10.38
C ARG A 172 17.51 -14.69 -11.79
N ALA A 173 16.71 -15.05 -12.80
CA ALA A 173 17.12 -14.86 -14.20
C ALA A 173 17.31 -13.35 -14.54
N THR A 174 16.50 -12.49 -13.95
CA THR A 174 16.67 -11.04 -14.08
C THR A 174 17.92 -10.57 -13.34
N ALA A 175 18.18 -11.02 -12.10
CA ALA A 175 19.39 -10.68 -11.34
C ALA A 175 20.66 -11.04 -12.12
N ALA A 176 20.72 -12.22 -12.75
CA ALA A 176 21.85 -12.64 -13.58
C ALA A 176 22.11 -11.67 -14.75
N ARG A 177 21.06 -11.12 -15.40
CA ARG A 177 21.22 -10.11 -16.45
C ARG A 177 21.80 -8.78 -15.95
N PHE A 178 21.65 -8.51 -14.63
CA PHE A 178 22.19 -7.33 -13.95
C PHE A 178 23.43 -7.66 -13.10
N GLY A 179 24.18 -8.72 -13.46
CA GLY A 179 25.47 -9.06 -12.85
C GLY A 179 25.36 -9.62 -11.43
N ASP A 180 24.27 -10.34 -11.12
CA ASP A 180 24.00 -10.97 -9.82
C ASP A 180 24.16 -10.01 -8.62
N SER A 181 23.75 -8.75 -8.82
CA SER A 181 23.89 -7.69 -7.82
C SER A 181 22.90 -7.86 -6.64
N VAL A 182 21.87 -8.73 -6.79
CA VAL A 182 20.81 -9.01 -5.80
C VAL A 182 20.74 -10.51 -5.54
N ARG A 183 20.69 -10.88 -4.26
CA ARG A 183 20.42 -12.26 -3.83
C ARG A 183 18.92 -12.51 -3.77
N VAL A 184 18.41 -13.46 -4.57
CA VAL A 184 16.96 -13.80 -4.62
C VAL A 184 16.72 -15.13 -3.91
N LEU A 185 15.88 -15.09 -2.87
CA LEU A 185 15.47 -16.24 -2.08
C LEU A 185 14.01 -16.59 -2.36
N HIS A 186 13.69 -17.88 -2.41
CA HIS A 186 12.33 -18.37 -2.45
C HIS A 186 11.90 -18.76 -1.04
N GLY A 187 10.84 -18.15 -0.54
CA GLY A 187 10.33 -18.44 0.80
C GLY A 187 9.30 -17.41 1.30
N ASP A 188 8.73 -17.72 2.46
CA ASP A 188 7.78 -16.82 3.12
C ASP A 188 8.51 -15.64 3.78
N GLY A 189 8.26 -14.46 3.23
CA GLY A 189 8.84 -13.21 3.70
C GLY A 189 8.41 -12.79 5.11
N SER A 190 7.34 -13.36 5.68
CA SER A 190 6.93 -13.08 7.07
C SER A 190 7.99 -13.51 8.08
N ARG A 191 8.80 -14.52 7.75
CA ARG A 191 9.88 -15.01 8.59
C ARG A 191 11.18 -14.21 8.44
N GLY A 192 11.25 -13.32 7.45
CA GLY A 192 12.50 -12.68 7.08
C GLY A 192 13.54 -13.70 6.60
N HIS A 193 14.83 -13.35 6.77
CA HIS A 193 15.96 -14.24 6.45
C HIS A 193 17.05 -14.12 7.54
N PRO A 194 16.93 -14.87 8.62
CA PRO A 194 17.80 -14.73 9.79
C PRO A 194 19.29 -15.02 9.51
N GLU A 195 19.61 -15.86 8.50
CA GLU A 195 20.99 -16.15 8.13
C GLU A 195 21.74 -14.96 7.54
N GLY A 196 20.98 -13.93 7.05
CA GLY A 196 21.56 -12.69 6.54
C GLY A 196 21.53 -11.53 7.53
N ALA A 197 20.92 -11.73 8.69
CA ALA A 197 20.81 -10.69 9.72
C ALA A 197 22.16 -10.40 10.41
N PRO A 198 22.35 -9.18 11.02
CA PRO A 198 21.38 -8.10 11.05
C PRO A 198 21.37 -7.24 9.79
N TYR A 199 20.19 -6.71 9.44
CA TYR A 199 20.02 -5.79 8.30
C TYR A 199 20.01 -4.34 8.77
N ASP A 200 20.56 -3.44 7.95
CA ASP A 200 20.44 -2.00 8.13
C ASP A 200 19.03 -1.49 7.81
N ARG A 201 18.43 -2.11 6.80
CA ARG A 201 17.12 -1.73 6.25
C ARG A 201 16.29 -2.97 5.91
N ILE A 202 15.01 -2.92 6.24
CA ILE A 202 14.04 -3.90 5.77
C ILE A 202 12.94 -3.14 5.02
N MET A 203 12.60 -3.57 3.81
CA MET A 203 11.56 -2.95 2.99
C MET A 203 10.59 -3.99 2.46
N ALA A 204 9.31 -3.85 2.77
CA ALA A 204 8.27 -4.66 2.16
C ALA A 204 7.68 -3.94 0.93
N THR A 205 7.58 -4.64 -0.20
CA THR A 205 6.89 -4.21 -1.42
C THR A 205 5.54 -4.90 -1.56
N CYS A 206 5.04 -5.45 -0.48
CA CYS A 206 3.69 -5.95 -0.27
C CYS A 206 3.11 -5.37 1.02
N GLY A 207 1.78 -5.24 1.08
CA GLY A 207 1.10 -4.72 2.26
C GLY A 207 1.03 -5.76 3.39
N VAL A 208 1.10 -5.30 4.63
CA VAL A 208 0.94 -6.14 5.82
C VAL A 208 -0.27 -5.67 6.65
N ARG A 209 -0.89 -6.61 7.36
CA ARG A 209 -1.90 -6.35 8.39
C ARG A 209 -1.27 -6.24 9.78
N SER A 210 -0.14 -6.91 9.94
CA SER A 210 0.73 -6.83 11.10
C SER A 210 2.18 -6.95 10.64
N VAL A 211 3.06 -6.11 11.16
CA VAL A 211 4.51 -6.18 10.88
C VAL A 211 5.06 -7.41 11.59
N PRO A 212 5.58 -8.41 10.89
CA PRO A 212 6.17 -9.59 11.53
C PRO A 212 7.28 -9.19 12.50
N PHE A 213 7.21 -9.62 13.75
CA PHE A 213 8.22 -9.28 14.75
C PHE A 213 9.62 -9.78 14.38
N ALA A 214 9.69 -10.86 13.60
CA ALA A 214 10.95 -11.36 13.02
C ALA A 214 11.72 -10.29 12.21
N TRP A 215 11.02 -9.29 11.63
CA TRP A 215 11.69 -8.18 10.94
C TRP A 215 12.37 -7.24 11.94
N VAL A 216 11.75 -7.02 13.11
CA VAL A 216 12.34 -6.20 14.18
C VAL A 216 13.60 -6.89 14.74
N GLU A 217 13.53 -8.22 15.00
CA GLU A 217 14.66 -9.00 15.49
C GLU A 217 15.83 -9.06 14.51
N GLN A 218 15.54 -9.04 13.21
CA GLN A 218 16.55 -9.12 12.14
C GLN A 218 17.07 -7.77 11.67
N CYS A 219 16.45 -6.68 12.09
CA CYS A 219 16.91 -5.33 11.80
C CYS A 219 17.77 -4.83 12.97
N ARG A 220 18.91 -4.22 12.67
CA ARG A 220 19.81 -3.72 13.74
C ARG A 220 19.14 -2.59 14.56
N PRO A 221 19.56 -2.35 15.80
CA PRO A 221 19.21 -1.14 16.53
C PRO A 221 19.50 0.13 15.71
N GLY A 222 18.54 1.04 15.64
CA GLY A 222 18.58 2.22 14.76
C GLY A 222 18.36 1.95 13.28
N GLY A 223 18.19 0.67 12.88
CA GLY A 223 17.80 0.30 11.52
C GLY A 223 16.36 0.71 11.21
N VAL A 224 16.02 0.78 9.93
CA VAL A 224 14.71 1.25 9.45
C VAL A 224 13.95 0.12 8.78
N ILE A 225 12.68 -0.01 9.14
CA ILE A 225 11.70 -0.91 8.49
C ILE A 225 10.66 -0.03 7.79
N VAL A 226 10.46 -0.26 6.49
CA VAL A 226 9.43 0.42 5.68
C VAL A 226 8.48 -0.62 5.12
N ALA A 227 7.19 -0.47 5.41
CA ALA A 227 6.17 -1.40 4.94
C ALA A 227 4.83 -0.69 4.69
N PRO A 228 4.13 -0.99 3.59
CA PRO A 228 2.72 -0.68 3.45
C PRO A 228 1.94 -1.44 4.53
N TRP A 229 1.21 -0.74 5.37
CA TRP A 229 0.51 -1.32 6.49
C TRP A 229 -0.93 -0.81 6.55
N GLY A 230 -1.87 -1.67 6.88
CA GLY A 230 -3.27 -1.31 7.05
C GLY A 230 -4.09 -2.39 7.70
N THR A 231 -5.27 -2.02 8.19
CA THR A 231 -6.20 -2.91 8.88
C THR A 231 -7.05 -3.73 7.93
N HIS A 232 -7.89 -4.60 8.45
CA HIS A 232 -8.88 -5.35 7.66
C HIS A 232 -10.01 -4.48 7.12
N TYR A 233 -10.15 -3.25 7.61
CA TYR A 233 -11.28 -2.39 7.30
C TYR A 233 -11.43 -2.09 5.80
N SER A 234 -10.31 -1.82 5.13
CA SER A 234 -10.30 -1.51 3.70
C SER A 234 -8.96 -1.84 3.03
N HIS A 235 -8.82 -1.48 1.76
CA HIS A 235 -7.54 -1.51 1.05
C HIS A 235 -6.73 -0.22 1.21
N GLY A 236 -7.28 0.80 1.91
CA GLY A 236 -6.58 2.05 2.23
C GLY A 236 -5.51 1.78 3.28
N ASP A 237 -4.29 1.56 2.83
CA ASP A 237 -3.09 1.39 3.67
C ASP A 237 -2.33 2.71 3.78
N ALA A 238 -1.35 2.74 4.68
CA ALA A 238 -0.32 3.78 4.71
C ALA A 238 1.07 3.17 4.84
N VAL A 239 2.09 3.86 4.36
CA VAL A 239 3.48 3.42 4.53
C VAL A 239 3.90 3.66 5.98
N ALA A 240 4.16 2.60 6.73
CA ALA A 240 4.78 2.67 8.04
C ALA A 240 6.31 2.79 7.87
N ARG A 241 6.92 3.82 8.47
CA ARG A 241 8.37 3.98 8.57
C ARG A 241 8.76 3.86 10.04
N LEU A 242 9.33 2.72 10.40
CA LEU A 242 9.65 2.36 11.77
C LEU A 242 11.15 2.35 11.99
N VAL A 243 11.60 2.79 13.16
CA VAL A 243 13.00 2.73 13.61
C VAL A 243 13.09 1.74 14.75
N VAL A 244 14.01 0.80 14.65
CA VAL A 244 14.27 -0.19 15.71
C VAL A 244 14.92 0.48 16.91
N ALA A 245 14.36 0.23 18.10
CA ALA A 245 14.84 0.80 19.35
C ALA A 245 16.28 0.36 19.68
N PRO A 246 17.02 1.12 20.52
CA PRO A 246 18.40 0.77 20.88
C PRO A 246 18.56 -0.59 21.54
N ASP A 247 17.53 -1.10 22.20
CA ASP A 247 17.52 -2.41 22.84
C ASP A 247 17.14 -3.58 21.91
N GLY A 248 16.74 -3.26 20.65
CA GLY A 248 16.31 -4.22 19.64
C GLY A 248 14.97 -4.90 19.91
N LYS A 249 14.20 -4.46 20.91
CA LYS A 249 12.96 -5.15 21.36
C LYS A 249 11.68 -4.53 20.81
N SER A 250 11.78 -3.43 20.11
CA SER A 250 10.64 -2.77 19.48
C SER A 250 11.06 -1.99 18.26
N ALA A 251 10.10 -1.64 17.42
CA ALA A 251 10.25 -0.66 16.38
C ALA A 251 9.07 0.31 16.42
N ALA A 252 9.33 1.59 16.25
CA ALA A 252 8.28 2.59 16.29
C ALA A 252 8.51 3.70 15.26
N GLY A 253 7.44 4.30 14.77
CA GLY A 253 7.52 5.40 13.85
C GLY A 253 6.15 5.84 13.31
N ARG A 254 6.17 6.78 12.37
CA ARG A 254 4.96 7.35 11.78
C ARG A 254 4.64 6.75 10.43
N PHE A 255 3.39 6.94 10.02
CA PHE A 255 2.99 6.73 8.64
C PHE A 255 3.43 7.93 7.78
N THR A 256 3.87 7.66 6.54
CA THR A 256 4.44 8.70 5.66
C THR A 256 3.49 9.10 4.53
N GLY A 257 2.49 8.29 4.23
CA GLY A 257 1.46 8.61 3.24
C GLY A 257 0.60 7.42 2.84
N PRO A 258 -0.51 7.67 2.16
CA PRO A 258 -1.44 6.62 1.74
C PRO A 258 -0.88 5.79 0.59
N VAL A 259 -1.22 4.50 0.59
CA VAL A 259 -0.90 3.54 -0.46
C VAL A 259 -1.95 2.42 -0.54
N GLU A 260 -1.95 1.70 -1.67
CA GLU A 260 -2.66 0.42 -1.81
C GLU A 260 -1.68 -0.63 -2.32
N PHE A 261 -1.50 -1.72 -1.57
CA PHE A 261 -0.63 -2.82 -1.95
C PHE A 261 -1.33 -4.18 -1.81
N MET A 262 -0.98 -5.11 -2.70
CA MET A 262 -1.31 -6.51 -2.53
C MET A 262 -0.72 -7.00 -1.22
N LYS A 263 -1.51 -7.78 -0.45
CA LYS A 263 -1.08 -8.23 0.88
C LYS A 263 -0.07 -9.37 0.81
N LEU A 264 0.82 -9.38 1.79
CA LEU A 264 1.66 -10.54 2.08
C LEU A 264 0.78 -11.79 2.07
N ARG A 265 1.20 -12.85 1.35
CA ARG A 265 0.32 -14.00 1.03
C ARG A 265 -0.23 -14.67 2.29
N SER A 266 0.58 -14.79 3.35
CA SER A 266 0.16 -15.30 4.66
C SER A 266 -0.78 -14.38 5.44
N GLN A 267 -0.97 -13.13 5.01
CA GLN A 267 -1.84 -12.15 5.66
C GLN A 267 -3.00 -11.70 4.76
N ARG A 268 -3.26 -12.41 3.67
CA ARG A 268 -4.44 -12.16 2.84
C ARG A 268 -5.69 -12.58 3.60
N PRO A 269 -6.73 -11.73 3.71
CA PRO A 269 -7.98 -12.14 4.29
C PRO A 269 -8.64 -13.20 3.42
N ALA A 270 -9.32 -14.14 4.05
CA ALA A 270 -10.27 -15.01 3.33
C ALA A 270 -11.39 -14.16 2.74
N ALA A 271 -11.95 -14.61 1.61
CA ALA A 271 -13.11 -13.97 1.03
C ALA A 271 -14.29 -14.02 2.04
N VAL A 272 -14.96 -12.89 2.20
CA VAL A 272 -16.16 -12.80 3.03
C VAL A 272 -17.38 -13.14 2.19
N GLU A 273 -17.99 -14.26 2.48
CA GLU A 273 -19.25 -14.67 1.86
C GLU A 273 -20.42 -13.92 2.52
N HIS A 274 -21.10 -13.05 1.78
CA HIS A 274 -22.24 -12.27 2.29
C HIS A 274 -23.30 -13.14 2.96
N SER A 275 -23.65 -14.27 2.36
CA SER A 275 -24.64 -15.25 2.87
C SER A 275 -24.24 -15.91 4.19
N ALA A 276 -22.97 -15.86 4.57
CA ALA A 276 -22.51 -16.34 5.87
C ALA A 276 -22.84 -15.37 7.03
N TYR A 277 -23.12 -14.11 6.71
CA TYR A 277 -23.47 -13.06 7.68
C TYR A 277 -24.95 -12.71 7.63
N VAL A 278 -25.52 -12.56 6.44
CA VAL A 278 -26.92 -12.16 6.22
C VAL A 278 -27.69 -13.37 5.72
N THR A 279 -28.35 -14.09 6.64
CA THR A 279 -29.07 -15.33 6.33
C THR A 279 -30.54 -15.14 5.94
N GLY A 280 -31.05 -13.90 6.07
CA GLY A 280 -32.43 -13.52 5.74
C GLY A 280 -32.49 -12.19 4.99
N SER A 281 -33.49 -11.40 5.30
CA SER A 281 -33.62 -10.05 4.76
C SER A 281 -32.75 -9.06 5.55
N VAL A 282 -32.22 -8.05 4.88
CA VAL A 282 -31.56 -6.90 5.54
C VAL A 282 -32.51 -6.25 6.58
N ALA A 283 -33.82 -6.25 6.26
CA ALA A 283 -34.83 -5.70 7.14
C ALA A 283 -35.07 -6.51 8.44
N ASP A 284 -34.47 -7.69 8.57
CA ASP A 284 -34.49 -8.47 9.82
C ASP A 284 -33.50 -7.93 10.85
N GLY A 285 -32.57 -7.05 10.44
CA GLY A 285 -31.67 -6.32 11.33
C GLY A 285 -32.38 -5.18 12.06
N GLU A 286 -31.79 -4.74 13.16
CA GLU A 286 -32.25 -3.55 13.87
C GLU A 286 -32.05 -2.30 12.98
N GLU A 287 -33.16 -1.58 12.75
CA GLU A 287 -33.16 -0.40 11.89
C GLU A 287 -32.88 0.88 12.68
N SER A 288 -32.01 1.70 12.14
CA SER A 288 -31.72 3.06 12.59
C SER A 288 -31.42 3.99 11.40
N SER A 289 -30.93 5.17 11.68
CA SER A 289 -30.55 6.13 10.63
C SER A 289 -29.33 6.94 11.06
N THR A 290 -28.60 7.47 10.07
CA THR A 290 -27.47 8.36 10.29
C THR A 290 -27.66 9.65 9.48
N THR A 291 -27.10 10.73 10.01
CA THR A 291 -27.03 12.03 9.31
C THR A 291 -25.75 12.19 8.51
N LEU A 292 -24.80 11.27 8.62
CA LEU A 292 -23.59 11.27 7.80
C LEU A 292 -23.96 11.10 6.33
N THR A 293 -23.38 11.94 5.49
CA THR A 293 -23.53 11.83 4.05
C THR A 293 -22.53 10.82 3.48
N GLU A 294 -22.83 10.29 2.29
CA GLU A 294 -21.91 9.39 1.59
C GLU A 294 -20.53 10.04 1.38
N ALA A 295 -20.50 11.30 0.93
CA ALA A 295 -19.26 12.01 0.65
C ALA A 295 -18.39 12.23 1.91
N GLU A 296 -19.02 12.53 3.04
CA GLU A 296 -18.31 12.69 4.33
C GLU A 296 -17.73 11.36 4.81
N PHE A 297 -18.48 10.27 4.62
CA PHE A 297 -18.12 8.96 5.14
C PHE A 297 -17.11 8.23 4.26
N LEU A 298 -17.32 8.18 2.94
CA LEU A 298 -16.44 7.46 2.02
C LEU A 298 -15.17 8.25 1.68
N GLY A 299 -15.25 9.59 1.71
CA GLY A 299 -14.13 10.46 1.37
C GLY A 299 -13.56 10.22 -0.02
N GLU A 300 -12.31 10.59 -0.21
CA GLU A 300 -11.55 10.32 -1.42
C GLU A 300 -10.85 8.96 -1.35
N ARG A 301 -10.47 8.40 -2.51
CA ARG A 301 -9.83 7.07 -2.60
C ARG A 301 -8.59 6.94 -1.69
N PHE A 302 -7.77 7.97 -1.63
CA PHE A 302 -6.55 8.02 -0.82
C PHE A 302 -6.67 8.96 0.39
N GLY A 303 -7.90 9.35 0.75
CA GLY A 303 -8.19 10.11 1.96
C GLY A 303 -7.92 9.29 3.23
N PRO A 304 -7.76 9.97 4.37
CA PRO A 304 -7.45 9.32 5.64
C PRO A 304 -8.63 8.56 6.25
N GLU A 305 -9.86 8.79 5.80
CA GLU A 305 -11.09 8.29 6.41
C GLU A 305 -11.03 6.78 6.64
N ARG A 306 -10.84 6.02 5.55
CA ARG A 306 -10.87 4.56 5.59
C ARG A 306 -9.73 3.97 6.41
N PHE A 307 -8.57 4.60 6.37
CA PHE A 307 -7.42 4.22 7.17
C PHE A 307 -7.71 4.45 8.65
N VAL A 308 -8.15 5.66 9.03
CA VAL A 308 -8.38 6.03 10.44
C VAL A 308 -9.55 5.27 11.05
N LEU A 309 -10.66 5.10 10.32
CA LEU A 309 -11.76 4.27 10.79
C LEU A 309 -11.30 2.84 11.07
N GLY A 310 -10.45 2.28 10.19
CA GLY A 310 -9.87 0.97 10.41
C GLY A 310 -8.97 0.87 11.65
N LEU A 311 -8.29 1.96 12.05
CA LEU A 311 -7.50 2.00 13.30
C LEU A 311 -8.39 1.97 14.56
N ARG A 312 -9.64 2.41 14.46
CA ARG A 312 -10.58 2.52 15.59
C ARG A 312 -11.57 1.37 15.63
N VAL A 313 -11.88 0.76 14.49
CA VAL A 313 -12.82 -0.37 14.38
C VAL A 313 -12.06 -1.61 13.92
N PRO A 314 -11.29 -2.24 14.82
CA PRO A 314 -10.49 -3.39 14.47
C PRO A 314 -11.37 -4.57 14.04
N ARG A 315 -10.84 -5.42 13.15
CA ARG A 315 -11.51 -6.66 12.72
C ARG A 315 -12.90 -6.41 12.11
N CYS A 316 -13.05 -5.32 11.43
CA CYS A 316 -14.20 -4.99 10.62
C CYS A 316 -13.75 -4.88 9.16
N LEU A 317 -14.44 -5.54 8.25
CA LEU A 317 -14.28 -5.36 6.81
C LEU A 317 -15.42 -4.50 6.29
N HIS A 318 -15.11 -3.49 5.51
CA HIS A 318 -16.10 -2.66 4.85
C HIS A 318 -16.08 -2.89 3.34
N VAL A 319 -17.26 -3.01 2.74
CA VAL A 319 -17.45 -3.24 1.30
C VAL A 319 -18.48 -2.27 0.76
N VAL A 320 -18.15 -1.58 -0.31
CA VAL A 320 -19.07 -0.66 -1.01
C VAL A 320 -19.69 -1.38 -2.20
N ALA A 321 -21.02 -1.35 -2.29
CA ALA A 321 -21.79 -1.91 -3.39
C ALA A 321 -22.67 -0.84 -4.02
N ASP A 322 -22.49 -0.63 -5.33
CA ASP A 322 -23.38 0.20 -6.12
C ASP A 322 -24.69 -0.55 -6.35
N LYS A 323 -25.82 0.07 -6.02
CA LYS A 323 -27.16 -0.50 -6.19
C LYS A 323 -27.87 -0.05 -7.47
N GLY A 324 -27.24 0.85 -8.24
CA GLY A 324 -27.94 1.58 -9.30
C GLY A 324 -28.84 2.67 -8.72
N ASP A 325 -29.54 3.42 -9.57
CA ASP A 325 -30.49 4.48 -9.19
C ASP A 325 -29.90 5.57 -8.25
N GLY A 326 -28.56 5.77 -8.27
CA GLY A 326 -27.88 6.72 -7.37
C GLY A 326 -27.80 6.26 -5.91
N ALA A 327 -28.21 5.03 -5.60
CA ALA A 327 -28.12 4.47 -4.27
C ALA A 327 -26.82 3.65 -4.10
N ARG A 328 -26.14 3.86 -2.97
CA ARG A 328 -24.93 3.10 -2.59
C ARG A 328 -25.09 2.43 -1.24
N ALA A 329 -24.87 1.13 -1.21
CA ALA A 329 -24.87 0.36 0.03
C ALA A 329 -23.44 0.15 0.51
N VAL A 330 -23.21 0.44 1.79
CA VAL A 330 -21.96 0.13 2.48
C VAL A 330 -22.21 -0.98 3.48
N TRP A 331 -21.49 -2.07 3.33
CA TRP A 331 -21.56 -3.23 4.18
C TRP A 331 -20.37 -3.32 5.12
N PHE A 332 -20.63 -3.76 6.35
CA PHE A 332 -19.65 -4.02 7.38
C PHE A 332 -19.80 -5.45 7.87
N TYR A 333 -18.67 -6.15 8.00
CA TYR A 333 -18.63 -7.54 8.47
C TYR A 333 -17.62 -7.67 9.59
N GLY A 334 -18.07 -8.17 10.76
CA GLY A 334 -17.19 -8.47 11.88
C GLY A 334 -16.32 -9.70 11.58
N LEU A 335 -15.01 -9.53 11.64
CA LEU A 335 -14.05 -10.61 11.45
C LEU A 335 -13.67 -11.26 12.78
N ARG A 336 -13.49 -12.58 12.79
CA ARG A 336 -13.13 -13.35 13.99
C ARG A 336 -11.63 -13.48 14.19
N ASP A 337 -11.23 -13.90 15.42
CA ASP A 337 -9.89 -14.41 15.69
C ASP A 337 -9.63 -15.69 14.92
N GLY A 338 -8.42 -15.85 14.35
CA GLY A 338 -8.01 -17.04 13.61
C GLY A 338 -8.22 -17.00 12.10
N VAL A 339 -8.70 -15.88 11.52
CA VAL A 339 -8.71 -15.70 10.06
C VAL A 339 -7.36 -15.13 9.62
N GLY A 340 -6.35 -15.98 9.60
CA GLY A 340 -4.98 -15.73 9.17
C GLY A 340 -4.14 -16.99 9.17
N ASP A 341 -4.56 -18.02 9.92
CA ASP A 341 -3.88 -19.30 9.95
C ASP A 341 -4.74 -20.35 9.24
N GLU A 342 -4.22 -20.85 8.12
CA GLU A 342 -4.66 -21.99 7.31
C GLU A 342 -6.17 -22.18 7.10
N VAL A 343 -6.56 -22.13 5.84
CA VAL A 343 -7.88 -22.48 5.31
C VAL A 343 -8.36 -23.81 5.92
N SER A 344 -9.13 -23.75 6.99
CA SER A 344 -10.00 -24.83 7.40
C SER A 344 -11.33 -24.68 6.69
N VAL A 345 -11.43 -25.27 5.52
CA VAL A 345 -12.69 -25.59 4.86
C VAL A 345 -13.38 -26.62 5.73
N GLY A 346 -14.26 -26.14 6.62
CA GLY A 346 -15.01 -27.00 7.52
C GLY A 346 -15.67 -26.18 8.61
N LEU A 347 -16.67 -25.38 8.26
CA LEU A 347 -17.47 -24.58 9.21
C LEU A 347 -18.33 -25.49 10.07
N SER A 348 -17.83 -25.87 11.25
CA SER A 348 -18.68 -26.42 12.32
C SER A 348 -19.44 -25.27 13.00
N ASP A 349 -20.67 -25.48 13.15
CA ASP A 349 -21.78 -24.68 13.70
C ASP A 349 -21.54 -24.31 15.17
N GLY A 350 -20.88 -23.25 15.54
CA GLY A 350 -20.82 -22.98 16.97
C GLY A 350 -20.19 -21.71 17.49
N ALA A 351 -19.56 -20.87 16.71
CA ALA A 351 -18.93 -19.67 17.25
C ALA A 351 -18.77 -18.54 16.22
N ARG A 352 -19.82 -18.10 15.55
CA ARG A 352 -19.77 -16.99 14.60
C ARG A 352 -20.10 -15.69 15.33
N ASP A 353 -19.15 -14.75 15.40
CA ASP A 353 -19.52 -13.34 15.47
C ASP A 353 -20.08 -12.97 14.08
N ALA A 354 -21.35 -13.23 13.85
CA ALA A 354 -22.05 -12.92 12.61
C ALA A 354 -22.50 -11.46 12.60
N SER A 355 -21.73 -10.57 13.24
CA SER A 355 -22.05 -9.14 13.22
C SER A 355 -21.93 -8.59 11.81
N TRP A 356 -22.97 -7.92 11.37
CA TRP A 356 -22.99 -7.17 10.14
C TRP A 356 -23.74 -5.85 10.30
N ALA A 357 -23.40 -4.88 9.45
CA ALA A 357 -24.20 -3.68 9.26
C ALA A 357 -24.30 -3.34 7.77
N CYS A 358 -25.39 -2.67 7.42
CA CYS A 358 -25.60 -2.12 6.08
C CYS A 358 -26.09 -0.68 6.20
N VAL A 359 -25.42 0.24 5.52
CA VAL A 359 -25.85 1.64 5.40
C VAL A 359 -26.23 1.89 3.96
N LEU A 360 -27.43 2.39 3.73
CA LEU A 360 -27.93 2.76 2.41
C LEU A 360 -27.95 4.26 2.26
N PHE A 361 -26.99 4.79 1.53
CA PHE A 361 -26.92 6.19 1.13
C PHE A 361 -27.79 6.42 -0.12
N ARG A 362 -28.53 7.53 -0.11
CA ARG A 362 -29.31 8.01 -1.25
C ARG A 362 -29.16 9.51 -1.35
N ASP A 363 -29.18 10.05 -2.57
CA ASP A 363 -29.07 11.48 -2.81
C ASP A 363 -30.08 12.27 -1.98
N GLY A 364 -29.58 13.23 -1.20
CA GLY A 364 -30.36 14.25 -0.50
C GLY A 364 -31.17 13.80 0.71
N GLY A 365 -30.92 12.60 1.26
CA GLY A 365 -31.70 12.06 2.39
C GLY A 365 -30.83 11.60 3.57
N THR A 366 -31.50 11.38 4.72
CA THR A 366 -30.94 10.64 5.86
C THR A 366 -30.67 9.20 5.43
N ALA A 367 -29.46 8.69 5.66
CA ALA A 367 -29.11 7.33 5.32
C ALA A 367 -29.77 6.34 6.32
N ARG A 368 -30.29 5.23 5.78
CA ARG A 368 -30.88 4.15 6.59
C ARG A 368 -29.80 3.14 6.94
N VAL A 369 -29.86 2.64 8.15
CA VAL A 369 -28.93 1.68 8.72
C VAL A 369 -29.67 0.45 9.19
N TRP A 370 -29.13 -0.73 8.92
CA TRP A 370 -29.54 -2.01 9.50
C TRP A 370 -28.33 -2.71 10.05
N GLN A 371 -28.41 -3.27 11.23
CA GLN A 371 -27.31 -4.03 11.82
C GLN A 371 -27.81 -5.18 12.68
N SER A 372 -27.00 -6.22 12.80
CA SER A 372 -27.31 -7.44 13.57
C SER A 372 -26.02 -8.08 14.07
N GLY A 373 -26.15 -8.88 15.12
CA GLY A 373 -25.06 -9.59 15.76
C GLY A 373 -24.60 -8.96 17.07
N PRO A 374 -23.62 -9.58 17.76
CA PRO A 374 -23.16 -9.11 19.08
C PRO A 374 -22.42 -7.77 19.03
N ARG A 375 -21.76 -7.44 17.90
CA ARG A 375 -21.16 -6.12 17.68
C ARG A 375 -22.13 -5.22 16.92
N ARG A 376 -22.20 -3.98 17.34
CA ARG A 376 -22.96 -2.91 16.70
C ARG A 376 -22.02 -2.18 15.73
N LEU A 377 -21.71 -2.80 14.59
CA LEU A 377 -20.62 -2.36 13.72
C LEU A 377 -20.81 -0.95 13.17
N TRP A 378 -22.07 -0.55 12.88
CA TRP A 378 -22.30 0.83 12.44
C TRP A 378 -22.08 1.82 13.57
N ASP A 379 -22.56 1.52 14.79
CA ASP A 379 -22.37 2.40 15.92
C ASP A 379 -20.88 2.58 16.23
N GLU A 380 -20.07 1.49 16.17
CA GLU A 380 -18.62 1.55 16.32
C GLU A 380 -17.97 2.43 15.24
N VAL A 381 -18.42 2.32 13.99
CA VAL A 381 -17.89 3.09 12.84
C VAL A 381 -18.28 4.55 12.94
N GLU A 382 -19.51 4.85 13.31
CA GLU A 382 -20.01 6.22 13.51
C GLU A 382 -19.30 6.92 14.68
N ASP A 383 -19.10 6.21 15.78
CA ASP A 383 -18.29 6.69 16.93
C ASP A 383 -16.82 6.95 16.53
N ALA A 384 -16.25 6.07 15.71
CA ALA A 384 -14.89 6.25 15.18
C ALA A 384 -14.81 7.49 14.27
N PHE A 385 -15.82 7.72 13.43
CA PHE A 385 -15.89 8.90 12.59
C PHE A 385 -15.99 10.18 13.43
N HIS A 386 -16.88 10.22 14.42
CA HIS A 386 -17.01 11.38 15.31
C HIS A 386 -15.75 11.61 16.13
N TRP A 387 -15.07 10.55 16.58
CA TRP A 387 -13.79 10.65 17.26
C TRP A 387 -12.72 11.31 16.37
N TRP A 388 -12.66 10.95 15.08
CA TRP A 388 -11.74 11.52 14.11
C TRP A 388 -12.09 12.97 13.75
N ASP A 389 -13.38 13.24 13.47
CA ASP A 389 -13.89 14.58 13.15
C ASP A 389 -13.65 15.56 14.29
N GLY A 390 -13.97 15.16 15.53
CA GLY A 390 -13.76 15.97 16.74
C GLY A 390 -12.29 16.28 17.04
N ARG A 391 -11.34 15.62 16.34
CA ARG A 391 -9.89 15.90 16.40
C ARG A 391 -9.38 16.71 15.20
N GLY A 392 -10.28 17.23 14.40
CA GLY A 392 -9.96 18.03 13.21
C GLY A 392 -9.47 17.19 12.04
N ARG A 393 -9.94 15.96 11.93
CA ARG A 393 -9.67 15.03 10.80
C ARG A 393 -8.17 14.85 10.53
N PRO A 394 -7.38 14.34 11.50
CA PRO A 394 -5.95 14.17 11.34
C PRO A 394 -5.61 13.25 10.15
N GLU A 395 -4.59 13.67 9.40
CA GLU A 395 -4.04 12.96 8.27
C GLU A 395 -3.21 11.74 8.70
N HIS A 396 -2.93 10.81 7.76
CA HIS A 396 -2.11 9.61 7.98
C HIS A 396 -0.82 9.90 8.75
N THR A 397 -0.12 10.97 8.42
CA THR A 397 1.19 11.34 8.96
C THR A 397 1.19 11.73 10.43
N ARG A 398 0.02 11.99 11.01
CA ARG A 398 -0.10 12.22 12.46
C ARG A 398 -0.20 10.93 13.26
N PHE A 399 -0.57 9.83 12.61
CA PHE A 399 -0.61 8.51 13.25
C PHE A 399 0.76 7.83 13.20
N GLY A 400 0.97 6.93 14.11
CA GLY A 400 2.14 6.09 14.15
C GLY A 400 1.84 4.71 14.69
N LEU A 401 2.84 3.85 14.57
CA LEU A 401 2.78 2.44 14.94
C LEU A 401 3.97 2.10 15.84
N THR A 402 3.72 1.32 16.87
CA THR A 402 4.75 0.68 17.70
C THR A 402 4.56 -0.82 17.63
N VAL A 403 5.61 -1.54 17.29
CA VAL A 403 5.66 -3.00 17.14
C VAL A 403 6.54 -3.59 18.23
N THR A 404 6.01 -4.54 18.99
CA THR A 404 6.72 -5.29 20.03
C THR A 404 6.44 -6.79 19.89
N ALA A 405 7.09 -7.62 20.68
CA ALA A 405 6.80 -9.06 20.71
C ALA A 405 5.37 -9.38 21.19
N GLU A 406 4.77 -8.49 22.00
CA GLU A 406 3.41 -8.61 22.54
C GLU A 406 2.34 -8.16 21.53
N GLY A 407 2.74 -7.48 20.43
CA GLY A 407 1.85 -7.02 19.39
C GLY A 407 2.06 -5.56 19.00
N GLU A 408 1.07 -5.02 18.30
CA GLU A 408 1.10 -3.68 17.72
C GLU A 408 0.20 -2.71 18.49
N ARG A 409 0.67 -1.48 18.60
CA ARG A 409 -0.10 -0.35 19.14
C ARG A 409 -0.03 0.82 18.19
N VAL A 410 -1.18 1.42 17.94
CA VAL A 410 -1.29 2.65 17.13
C VAL A 410 -1.40 3.85 18.06
N TRP A 411 -0.94 5.00 17.64
CA TRP A 411 -1.03 6.24 18.40
C TRP A 411 -1.27 7.44 17.48
N LEU A 412 -1.83 8.50 18.03
CA LEU A 412 -2.00 9.79 17.38
C LEU A 412 -1.08 10.81 18.08
N ASP A 413 -0.17 11.43 17.34
CA ASP A 413 0.80 12.42 17.75
C ASP A 413 1.86 11.92 18.77
N ASP A 414 1.48 11.28 19.87
CA ASP A 414 2.37 10.82 20.94
C ASP A 414 2.23 9.31 21.19
N PRO A 415 3.31 8.53 21.16
CA PRO A 415 3.30 7.11 21.50
C PRO A 415 2.76 6.78 22.90
N ALA A 416 2.76 7.74 23.85
CA ALA A 416 2.18 7.55 25.17
C ALA A 416 0.65 7.38 25.11
N ASP A 417 -0.02 8.00 24.12
CA ASP A 417 -1.46 7.92 23.88
C ASP A 417 -1.81 6.80 22.90
N SER A 418 -1.24 5.61 23.11
CA SER A 418 -1.42 4.49 22.19
C SER A 418 -2.56 3.56 22.60
N TRP A 419 -3.18 2.91 21.60
CA TRP A 419 -4.18 1.84 21.80
C TRP A 419 -3.80 0.59 21.02
N ALA A 420 -4.23 -0.57 21.50
CA ALA A 420 -4.05 -1.84 20.79
C ALA A 420 -5.06 -1.99 19.64
N LEU A 421 -4.66 -2.69 18.59
CA LEU A 421 -5.53 -3.03 17.46
C LEU A 421 -6.32 -4.34 17.67
N THR A 422 -6.04 -5.06 18.75
CA THR A 422 -6.86 -6.18 19.19
C THR A 422 -8.14 -5.64 19.77
N GLY A 423 -9.28 -6.04 19.20
CA GLY A 423 -10.59 -5.76 19.78
C GLY A 423 -10.71 -6.36 21.19
N PRO A 424 -11.71 -5.92 21.98
CA PRO A 424 -11.96 -6.47 23.29
C PRO A 424 -12.29 -7.95 23.25
#